data_6d9382961484bc5546322864f4210873
#
_entry.id   6d9382961484bc5546322864f4210873
#
_cell.length_a   1.000
_cell.length_b   1.000
_cell.length_c   1.000
_cell.angle_alpha   90.00
_cell.angle_beta   90.00
_cell.angle_gamma   90.00
#
_symmetry.space_group_name_H-M   'P 1'
#
loop_
_entity.id
_entity.type
_entity.pdbx_description
1 polymer ?
#
loop_
_entity_poly.entity_id
_entity_poly.type
_entity_poly.pdbx_seq_one_letter_code
_entity_poly.pdbx_strand_id
1 'polypeptide(L)'
;MRQILAVILAAALLLALLAGCDAGGETPETSPEATPDETGQDATGIYVLNDRGEAVVDDAALGSPAATGDNYRVFYEIFVGSFSDSNGDGIGDLRGIINRMDYLNDGDDSSGVSLGVEGLWLSPIFKSNSYHKYDVNDYYAIDPAFGTEEDLVELLELCHERNVKVILDLVINHTGLLNPWFSAFAVARRIGDTQDPYYDFYSYYTKGETAPAGRTFNQLSGTDIFYECNFSGSMPELNYDNEAVRQAVLDVAKYYLNLGVDGFRFDAAKYIYLGDNAKSAEFWQWFIGELKAVRPDIYTVAEVWDSDGITDLYYPALNCFNFTTSQTSGLIAQTAQAGDVNKYTAYVQSYIERVTALNKDAMIVPFVANHDMDRAAGYLTAASGQMKMAANLYLLSSGSPFLYYGEEIGLRGSRGGANTDANRRLKMEWGDGDTVDDPEGSTYNSTRAPATAREQLADGDSLYTYYKKLIMIRKANPAICRGEYTALAFHGTKLGGFTATYEGATVAVLHNTSGSAITVDLSDVTGVSFTQINAAIGAGTATLDGTVLTLDSQTSAVLGCG
;
A
#
# COMPACT_ATOMS: atom_id res chain seq x y z
N MET A 1 -62.78 2.75 -4.46
CA MET A 1 -63.68 2.49 -3.30
C MET A 1 -62.78 2.06 -2.15
N ARG A 2 -62.75 2.96 -1.22
CA ARG A 2 -62.75 2.80 0.24
C ARG A 2 -61.58 1.97 0.80
N GLN A 3 -60.58 2.61 1.40
CA GLN A 3 -60.60 3.28 2.72
C GLN A 3 -60.69 2.27 3.86
N ILE A 4 -59.66 2.31 4.71
CA ILE A 4 -59.69 2.78 6.10
C ILE A 4 -59.56 1.57 7.05
N LEU A 5 -58.74 1.45 8.03
CA LEU A 5 -58.36 2.24 9.20
C LEU A 5 -57.14 1.52 9.84
N ALA A 6 -56.05 2.06 10.15
CA ALA A 6 -55.66 2.99 11.20
C ALA A 6 -55.91 2.45 12.63
N VAL A 7 -54.86 2.34 13.41
CA VAL A 7 -54.55 3.11 14.61
C VAL A 7 -54.77 2.43 16.00
N ILE A 8 -53.73 2.58 16.85
CA ILE A 8 -53.74 2.81 18.32
C ILE A 8 -53.61 1.54 19.16
N LEU A 9 -52.73 1.39 20.18
CA LEU A 9 -52.25 2.21 21.29
C LEU A 9 -51.12 1.45 21.94
N ALA A 10 -49.98 1.90 22.24
CA ALA A 10 -49.45 2.80 23.25
C ALA A 10 -49.84 2.46 24.70
N ALA A 11 -48.79 2.30 25.48
CA ALA A 11 -48.57 2.67 26.90
C ALA A 11 -49.27 1.92 28.02
N ALA A 12 -48.50 1.53 28.98
CA ALA A 12 -48.49 1.88 30.39
C ALA A 12 -47.72 0.79 31.16
N LEU A 13 -46.65 1.11 31.71
CA LEU A 13 -46.32 1.80 32.98
C LEU A 13 -46.59 0.98 34.25
N LEU A 14 -45.49 0.71 34.93
CA LEU A 14 -45.14 1.00 36.32
C LEU A 14 -45.73 0.15 37.46
N LEU A 15 -44.77 -0.11 38.35
CA LEU A 15 -44.85 -0.26 39.83
C LEU A 15 -45.33 -1.58 40.40
N ALA A 16 -44.47 -2.21 41.19
CA ALA A 16 -44.32 -2.11 42.64
C ALA A 16 -43.29 -3.13 43.11
N LEU A 17 -42.24 -2.76 43.72
CA LEU A 17 -41.98 -2.41 45.12
C LEU A 17 -42.28 -3.52 46.15
N LEU A 18 -41.15 -3.90 46.75
CA LEU A 18 -40.92 -4.22 48.16
C LEU A 18 -41.17 -5.62 48.73
N ALA A 19 -40.12 -6.08 49.23
CA ALA A 19 -39.79 -6.62 50.57
C ALA A 19 -39.42 -8.09 50.56
N GLY A 20 -38.27 -8.39 51.05
CA GLY A 20 -37.91 -8.74 52.34
C GLY A 20 -36.59 -9.49 52.45
N CYS A 21 -35.84 -9.09 53.38
CA CYS A 21 -34.58 -9.57 53.92
C CYS A 21 -34.50 -11.10 54.08
N ASP A 22 -33.37 -11.75 53.84
CA ASP A 22 -32.46 -12.07 54.95
C ASP A 22 -31.09 -12.57 54.50
N ALA A 23 -30.16 -12.49 55.41
CA ALA A 23 -28.74 -12.54 55.34
C ALA A 23 -28.13 -13.89 54.97
N GLY A 24 -27.00 -13.81 54.26
CA GLY A 24 -26.05 -14.89 54.11
C GLY A 24 -24.80 -14.32 53.46
N GLY A 25 -23.85 -13.85 54.25
CA GLY A 25 -22.60 -13.30 53.78
C GLY A 25 -21.69 -14.39 53.23
N GLU A 26 -21.24 -14.20 51.96
CA GLU A 26 -19.97 -14.74 51.48
C GLU A 26 -19.18 -13.56 50.90
N THR A 27 -18.00 -13.38 51.46
CA THR A 27 -16.99 -12.44 51.03
C THR A 27 -16.55 -12.80 49.62
N PRO A 28 -16.37 -11.81 48.69
CA PRO A 28 -15.72 -12.09 47.43
C PRO A 28 -14.24 -12.37 47.69
N GLU A 29 -13.78 -13.53 47.24
CA GLU A 29 -12.36 -13.81 47.10
C GLU A 29 -11.75 -12.74 46.21
N THR A 30 -10.84 -11.98 46.76
CA THR A 30 -9.93 -11.12 46.02
C THR A 30 -9.06 -12.01 45.13
N SER A 31 -9.20 -11.87 43.83
CA SER A 31 -8.18 -12.32 42.88
C SER A 31 -6.82 -11.78 43.33
N PRO A 32 -5.77 -12.58 43.27
CA PRO A 32 -4.44 -12.07 43.57
C PRO A 32 -4.10 -10.94 42.60
N GLU A 33 -3.74 -9.77 43.13
CA GLU A 33 -3.04 -8.74 42.42
C GLU A 33 -1.81 -9.39 41.77
N ALA A 34 -1.74 -9.29 40.45
CA ALA A 34 -0.53 -9.59 39.71
C ALA A 34 0.55 -8.63 40.24
N THR A 35 1.52 -9.18 40.92
CA THR A 35 2.77 -8.44 41.21
C THR A 35 3.36 -7.96 39.89
N PRO A 36 3.75 -6.68 39.78
CA PRO A 36 4.51 -6.23 38.62
C PRO A 36 5.80 -7.05 38.55
N ASP A 37 6.02 -7.74 37.46
CA ASP A 37 7.28 -8.39 37.14
C ASP A 37 8.33 -7.27 37.05
N GLU A 38 9.35 -7.34 37.91
CA GLU A 38 10.50 -6.45 37.84
C GLU A 38 11.34 -6.82 36.61
N THR A 39 10.86 -6.53 35.41
CA THR A 39 11.71 -6.45 34.23
C THR A 39 12.46 -5.14 34.31
N GLY A 40 13.76 -5.23 34.48
CA GLY A 40 14.63 -4.07 34.60
C GLY A 40 14.42 -3.12 33.42
N GLN A 41 13.84 -1.97 33.72
CA GLN A 41 13.78 -0.84 32.79
C GLN A 41 15.20 -0.33 32.59
N ASP A 42 15.81 -0.67 31.47
CA ASP A 42 16.93 0.06 30.95
C ASP A 42 16.34 1.31 30.25
N ALA A 43 16.60 2.48 30.82
CA ALA A 43 15.93 3.75 30.52
C ALA A 43 16.16 4.30 29.10
N THR A 44 16.70 3.51 28.18
CA THR A 44 17.05 3.90 26.81
C THR A 44 16.63 2.90 25.74
N GLY A 45 16.07 1.74 26.09
CA GLY A 45 15.67 0.71 25.13
C GLY A 45 14.19 0.77 24.79
N ILE A 46 13.87 1.05 23.54
CA ILE A 46 12.50 1.04 23.00
C ILE A 46 12.01 -0.40 22.72
N TYR A 47 12.90 -1.39 22.77
CA TYR A 47 12.61 -2.78 22.45
C TYR A 47 13.24 -3.75 23.43
N VAL A 48 12.45 -4.72 23.90
CA VAL A 48 12.91 -5.87 24.66
C VAL A 48 12.82 -7.10 23.76
N LEU A 49 13.83 -7.95 23.75
CA LEU A 49 13.73 -9.27 23.12
C LEU A 49 12.94 -10.18 24.06
N ASN A 50 11.87 -10.83 23.55
CA ASN A 50 11.17 -11.84 24.33
C ASN A 50 12.01 -13.12 24.48
N ASP A 51 11.53 -14.11 25.26
CA ASP A 51 12.23 -15.39 25.48
C ASP A 51 12.51 -16.19 24.17
N ARG A 52 11.93 -15.75 23.05
CA ARG A 52 12.15 -16.31 21.72
C ARG A 52 13.10 -15.48 20.86
N GLY A 53 13.66 -14.39 21.44
CA GLY A 53 14.56 -13.49 20.72
C GLY A 53 13.88 -12.59 19.69
N GLU A 54 12.56 -12.44 19.77
CA GLU A 54 11.80 -11.51 18.93
C GLU A 54 11.77 -10.14 19.59
N ALA A 55 11.92 -9.08 18.80
CA ALA A 55 11.71 -7.73 19.30
C ALA A 55 10.27 -7.59 19.79
N VAL A 56 10.12 -7.39 21.08
CA VAL A 56 8.86 -6.96 21.67
C VAL A 56 8.97 -5.45 21.83
N VAL A 57 8.08 -4.71 21.19
CA VAL A 57 7.94 -3.29 21.46
C VAL A 57 7.45 -3.17 22.90
N ASP A 58 8.19 -2.46 23.73
CA ASP A 58 7.65 -1.99 24.99
C ASP A 58 6.71 -0.84 24.66
N ASP A 59 5.42 -1.13 24.61
CA ASP A 59 4.36 -0.15 24.30
C ASP A 59 4.40 1.07 25.23
N ALA A 60 4.91 0.90 26.46
CA ALA A 60 5.07 1.98 27.42
C ALA A 60 6.27 2.91 27.10
N ALA A 61 7.27 2.42 26.37
CA ALA A 61 8.48 3.18 26.03
C ALA A 61 8.37 3.95 24.71
N LEU A 62 7.39 3.59 23.83
CA LEU A 62 7.25 4.22 22.54
C LEU A 62 6.79 5.67 22.62
N GLY A 63 6.22 6.15 23.70
CA GLY A 63 5.54 7.44 23.67
C GLY A 63 4.63 7.55 22.45
N SER A 64 3.65 8.36 22.40
CA SER A 64 2.88 8.54 21.15
C SER A 64 3.86 8.93 20.03
N PRO A 65 4.03 8.13 18.95
CA PRO A 65 4.85 8.54 17.81
C PRO A 65 4.35 9.91 17.39
N ALA A 66 5.26 10.86 17.21
CA ALA A 66 4.87 12.16 16.67
C ALA A 66 4.17 11.90 15.32
N ALA A 67 2.98 12.47 15.16
CA ALA A 67 2.24 12.38 13.91
C ALA A 67 3.20 12.69 12.77
N THR A 68 3.35 11.76 11.83
CA THR A 68 4.29 11.89 10.72
C THR A 68 3.79 12.99 9.79
N GLY A 69 4.41 14.16 9.85
CA GLY A 69 4.01 15.31 9.03
C GLY A 69 4.46 15.22 7.58
N ASP A 70 5.18 14.15 7.20
CA ASP A 70 5.77 13.97 5.88
C ASP A 70 5.16 12.80 5.11
N ASN A 71 5.78 12.45 3.99
CA ASN A 71 5.34 11.40 3.08
C ASN A 71 6.12 10.07 3.24
N TYR A 72 7.00 9.93 4.24
CA TYR A 72 7.72 8.68 4.52
C TYR A 72 6.85 7.68 5.30
N ARG A 73 5.83 7.15 4.65
CA ARG A 73 4.75 6.35 5.23
C ARG A 73 4.77 4.92 4.71
N VAL A 74 4.23 3.99 5.48
CA VAL A 74 3.88 2.65 5.02
C VAL A 74 2.48 2.70 4.45
N PHE A 75 2.34 2.51 3.13
CA PHE A 75 1.06 2.45 2.45
C PHE A 75 0.54 1.02 2.35
N TYR A 76 -0.78 0.89 2.40
CA TYR A 76 -1.49 -0.36 2.21
C TYR A 76 -2.43 -0.23 1.00
N GLU A 77 -2.16 -1.03 -0.03
CA GLU A 77 -2.97 -1.08 -1.24
C GLU A 77 -4.22 -1.92 -1.00
N ILE A 78 -5.39 -1.37 -1.24
CA ILE A 78 -6.69 -2.03 -1.14
C ILE A 78 -7.31 -2.16 -2.52
N PHE A 79 -7.54 -3.41 -2.97
CA PHE A 79 -8.45 -3.68 -4.08
C PHE A 79 -9.87 -3.68 -3.53
N VAL A 80 -10.57 -2.55 -3.66
CA VAL A 80 -11.79 -2.22 -2.90
C VAL A 80 -12.84 -3.32 -3.00
N GLY A 81 -13.17 -3.78 -4.21
CA GLY A 81 -14.21 -4.80 -4.44
C GLY A 81 -13.94 -6.17 -3.82
N SER A 82 -12.71 -6.42 -3.32
CA SER A 82 -12.33 -7.72 -2.74
C SER A 82 -11.89 -7.63 -1.28
N PHE A 83 -12.03 -6.45 -0.64
CA PHE A 83 -11.50 -6.23 0.69
C PHE A 83 -12.49 -6.59 1.80
N SER A 84 -13.62 -5.88 1.90
CA SER A 84 -14.64 -6.13 2.93
C SER A 84 -16.00 -5.64 2.46
N ASP A 85 -17.02 -6.47 2.58
CA ASP A 85 -18.41 -6.22 2.19
C ASP A 85 -19.21 -5.78 3.42
N SER A 86 -19.76 -4.57 3.38
CA SER A 86 -20.53 -4.02 4.49
C SER A 86 -22.04 -4.24 4.37
N ASN A 87 -22.53 -4.52 3.17
CA ASN A 87 -23.97 -4.53 2.85
C ASN A 87 -24.51 -5.93 2.51
N GLY A 88 -23.64 -6.93 2.32
CA GLY A 88 -23.99 -8.31 2.07
C GLY A 88 -24.28 -8.64 0.61
N ASP A 89 -23.79 -7.83 -0.34
CA ASP A 89 -23.98 -8.05 -1.78
C ASP A 89 -22.82 -8.85 -2.42
N GLY A 90 -21.78 -9.16 -1.65
CA GLY A 90 -20.62 -9.91 -2.08
C GLY A 90 -19.49 -9.04 -2.65
N ILE A 91 -19.68 -7.73 -2.75
CA ILE A 91 -18.69 -6.79 -3.27
C ILE A 91 -18.15 -5.94 -2.12
N GLY A 92 -16.83 -5.85 -2.01
CA GLY A 92 -16.20 -4.95 -1.04
C GLY A 92 -16.51 -3.48 -1.36
N ASP A 93 -16.64 -2.66 -0.31
CA ASP A 93 -17.06 -1.27 -0.43
C ASP A 93 -16.32 -0.34 0.53
N LEU A 94 -16.52 0.98 0.40
CA LEU A 94 -15.88 2.00 1.23
C LEU A 94 -16.29 1.88 2.71
N ARG A 95 -17.55 1.54 2.97
CA ARG A 95 -18.05 1.28 4.33
C ARG A 95 -17.38 0.04 4.95
N GLY A 96 -17.13 -0.99 4.14
CA GLY A 96 -16.35 -2.16 4.55
C GLY A 96 -14.92 -1.78 4.95
N ILE A 97 -14.27 -0.86 4.23
CA ILE A 97 -12.95 -0.33 4.62
C ILE A 97 -13.04 0.42 5.96
N ILE A 98 -14.05 1.30 6.12
CA ILE A 98 -14.28 2.02 7.38
C ILE A 98 -14.42 1.03 8.55
N ASN A 99 -15.19 -0.04 8.37
CA ASN A 99 -15.39 -1.07 9.39
C ASN A 99 -14.10 -1.86 9.72
N ARG A 100 -13.09 -1.84 8.84
CA ARG A 100 -11.79 -2.50 9.03
C ARG A 100 -10.65 -1.57 9.43
N MET A 101 -10.94 -0.30 9.70
CA MET A 101 -9.89 0.64 10.08
C MET A 101 -9.16 0.26 11.36
N ASP A 102 -9.81 -0.39 12.32
CA ASP A 102 -9.13 -0.87 13.53
C ASP A 102 -8.15 -2.02 13.26
N TYR A 103 -8.33 -2.76 12.16
CA TYR A 103 -7.34 -3.74 11.70
C TYR A 103 -6.13 -3.07 11.06
N LEU A 104 -6.36 -2.00 10.29
CA LEU A 104 -5.34 -1.28 9.52
C LEU A 104 -4.57 -0.29 10.39
N ASN A 105 -5.28 0.58 11.08
CA ASN A 105 -4.76 1.58 12.00
C ASN A 105 -5.91 2.04 12.93
N ASP A 106 -5.78 1.80 14.23
CA ASP A 106 -6.79 2.13 15.23
C ASP A 106 -6.61 3.54 15.84
N GLY A 107 -5.60 4.28 15.37
CA GLY A 107 -5.29 5.63 15.86
C GLY A 107 -4.45 5.65 17.13
N ASP A 108 -4.09 4.50 17.67
CA ASP A 108 -3.27 4.37 18.86
C ASP A 108 -2.08 3.43 18.61
N ASP A 109 -0.93 4.00 18.31
CA ASP A 109 0.29 3.24 18.06
C ASP A 109 0.75 2.43 19.29
N SER A 110 0.22 2.73 20.47
CA SER A 110 0.52 1.99 21.72
C SER A 110 -0.44 0.81 21.97
N SER A 111 -1.55 0.72 21.27
CA SER A 111 -2.56 -0.34 21.47
C SER A 111 -2.03 -1.74 21.15
N GLY A 112 -1.06 -1.82 20.25
CA GLY A 112 -0.53 -3.09 19.75
C GLY A 112 -1.57 -3.95 19.00
N VAL A 113 -2.74 -3.40 18.65
CA VAL A 113 -3.85 -4.12 18.01
C VAL A 113 -3.78 -4.05 16.51
N SER A 114 -3.67 -2.84 15.95
CA SER A 114 -3.70 -2.60 14.51
C SER A 114 -2.38 -2.96 13.82
N LEU A 115 -2.44 -3.08 12.48
CA LEU A 115 -1.24 -3.25 11.64
C LEU A 115 -0.32 -2.00 11.70
N GLY A 116 -0.91 -0.83 11.93
CA GLY A 116 -0.19 0.44 12.09
C GLY A 116 0.24 1.09 10.79
N VAL A 117 -0.43 0.81 9.65
CA VAL A 117 -0.17 1.47 8.37
C VAL A 117 -0.51 2.95 8.43
N GLU A 118 0.18 3.76 7.65
CA GLU A 118 0.13 5.22 7.71
C GLU A 118 -0.45 5.84 6.43
N GLY A 119 -0.80 5.01 5.47
CA GLY A 119 -1.45 5.43 4.23
C GLY A 119 -2.25 4.30 3.61
N LEU A 120 -3.33 4.64 2.91
CA LEU A 120 -4.13 3.74 2.10
C LEU A 120 -4.02 4.15 0.63
N TRP A 121 -3.80 3.18 -0.25
CA TRP A 121 -4.01 3.32 -1.68
C TRP A 121 -5.25 2.53 -2.07
N LEU A 122 -6.30 3.21 -2.52
CA LEU A 122 -7.52 2.59 -3.00
C LEU A 122 -7.40 2.36 -4.51
N SER A 123 -7.62 1.11 -4.98
CA SER A 123 -7.84 0.82 -6.40
C SER A 123 -8.97 1.69 -6.95
N PRO A 124 -9.14 1.85 -8.29
CA PRO A 124 -10.12 2.82 -8.81
C PRO A 124 -11.51 2.62 -8.21
N ILE A 125 -12.12 3.73 -7.75
CA ILE A 125 -13.43 3.74 -7.08
C ILE A 125 -14.53 4.41 -7.92
N PHE A 126 -14.16 4.95 -9.08
CA PHE A 126 -15.07 5.69 -9.94
C PHE A 126 -16.04 4.76 -10.68
N LYS A 127 -17.21 5.31 -11.06
CA LYS A 127 -18.23 4.56 -11.78
C LYS A 127 -17.65 3.92 -13.04
N SER A 128 -17.81 2.60 -13.14
CA SER A 128 -17.27 1.76 -14.21
C SER A 128 -18.15 0.50 -14.39
N ASN A 129 -18.00 -0.17 -15.53
CA ASN A 129 -18.72 -1.42 -15.79
C ASN A 129 -17.92 -2.68 -15.42
N SER A 130 -16.60 -2.58 -15.34
CA SER A 130 -15.77 -3.72 -14.98
C SER A 130 -15.65 -3.88 -13.46
N TYR A 131 -15.33 -5.09 -13.01
CA TYR A 131 -15.04 -5.34 -11.59
C TYR A 131 -13.80 -4.59 -11.10
N HIS A 132 -12.85 -4.31 -11.99
CA HIS A 132 -11.58 -3.66 -11.65
C HIS A 132 -11.62 -2.13 -11.70
N LYS A 133 -12.66 -1.53 -12.31
CA LYS A 133 -12.91 -0.09 -12.39
C LYS A 133 -11.89 0.76 -13.16
N TYR A 134 -10.95 0.16 -13.88
CA TYR A 134 -9.99 0.94 -14.70
C TYR A 134 -10.62 1.55 -15.97
N ASP A 135 -11.80 1.11 -16.43
CA ASP A 135 -12.58 1.70 -17.51
C ASP A 135 -13.59 2.74 -16.98
N VAL A 136 -13.08 3.90 -16.57
CA VAL A 136 -13.86 4.94 -15.89
C VAL A 136 -14.92 5.54 -16.80
N ASN A 137 -16.20 5.39 -16.40
CA ASN A 137 -17.34 5.96 -17.11
C ASN A 137 -17.78 7.33 -16.58
N ASP A 138 -17.50 7.63 -15.31
CA ASP A 138 -17.77 8.93 -14.71
C ASP A 138 -16.79 9.20 -13.58
N TYR A 139 -15.94 10.23 -13.75
CA TYR A 139 -14.94 10.61 -12.75
C TYR A 139 -15.52 11.31 -11.53
N TYR A 140 -16.73 11.86 -11.62
CA TYR A 140 -17.37 12.61 -10.54
C TYR A 140 -18.41 11.79 -9.78
N ALA A 141 -18.48 10.49 -10.04
CA ALA A 141 -19.36 9.57 -9.34
C ALA A 141 -18.58 8.36 -8.80
N ILE A 142 -18.74 8.08 -7.52
CA ILE A 142 -18.29 6.81 -6.93
C ILE A 142 -19.13 5.69 -7.56
N ASP A 143 -18.51 4.53 -7.81
CA ASP A 143 -19.26 3.37 -8.30
C ASP A 143 -20.31 2.95 -7.27
N PRO A 144 -21.60 2.78 -7.67
CA PRO A 144 -22.66 2.43 -6.73
C PRO A 144 -22.43 1.14 -5.94
N ALA A 145 -21.60 0.20 -6.46
CA ALA A 145 -21.22 -1.00 -5.73
C ALA A 145 -20.20 -0.70 -4.60
N PHE A 146 -19.53 0.46 -4.65
CA PHE A 146 -18.53 0.85 -3.66
C PHE A 146 -19.04 1.87 -2.64
N GLY A 147 -20.24 2.41 -2.82
CA GLY A 147 -20.84 3.37 -1.91
C GLY A 147 -21.07 4.74 -2.53
N THR A 148 -20.96 5.77 -1.73
CA THR A 148 -21.26 7.16 -2.09
C THR A 148 -20.05 8.08 -1.86
N GLU A 149 -20.17 9.34 -2.30
CA GLU A 149 -19.17 10.36 -1.99
C GLU A 149 -19.12 10.65 -0.48
N GLU A 150 -20.25 10.59 0.21
CA GLU A 150 -20.33 10.74 1.65
C GLU A 150 -19.57 9.63 2.38
N ASP A 151 -19.61 8.37 1.88
CA ASP A 151 -18.80 7.28 2.42
C ASP A 151 -17.30 7.53 2.22
N LEU A 152 -16.90 8.10 1.08
CA LEU A 152 -15.52 8.49 0.84
C LEU A 152 -15.09 9.59 1.82
N VAL A 153 -15.90 10.63 2.01
CA VAL A 153 -15.60 11.73 2.93
C VAL A 153 -15.47 11.21 4.36
N GLU A 154 -16.37 10.32 4.81
CA GLU A 154 -16.28 9.70 6.14
C GLU A 154 -14.99 8.87 6.30
N LEU A 155 -14.60 8.11 5.27
CA LEU A 155 -13.33 7.37 5.28
C LEU A 155 -12.14 8.31 5.40
N LEU A 156 -12.13 9.42 4.64
CA LEU A 156 -11.07 10.43 4.69
C LEU A 156 -10.97 11.07 6.08
N GLU A 157 -12.10 11.48 6.66
CA GLU A 157 -12.15 12.06 8.01
C GLU A 157 -11.59 11.09 9.05
N LEU A 158 -12.06 9.83 9.05
CA LEU A 158 -11.56 8.80 9.96
C LEU A 158 -10.06 8.54 9.79
N CYS A 159 -9.58 8.47 8.55
CA CYS A 159 -8.17 8.28 8.26
C CYS A 159 -7.33 9.45 8.76
N HIS A 160 -7.77 10.69 8.54
CA HIS A 160 -7.07 11.89 8.98
C HIS A 160 -7.02 12.00 10.52
N GLU A 161 -8.11 11.65 11.22
CA GLU A 161 -8.12 11.57 12.68
C GLU A 161 -7.05 10.61 13.22
N ARG A 162 -6.75 9.56 12.46
CA ARG A 162 -5.73 8.54 12.80
C ARG A 162 -4.37 8.79 12.14
N ASN A 163 -4.15 9.97 11.57
CA ASN A 163 -2.94 10.33 10.83
C ASN A 163 -2.61 9.36 9.66
N VAL A 164 -3.62 8.81 9.02
CA VAL A 164 -3.49 7.96 7.82
C VAL A 164 -3.83 8.79 6.59
N LYS A 165 -2.93 8.82 5.60
CA LYS A 165 -3.19 9.45 4.30
C LYS A 165 -3.96 8.51 3.38
N VAL A 166 -4.84 9.07 2.54
CA VAL A 166 -5.58 8.30 1.53
C VAL A 166 -5.22 8.82 0.15
N ILE A 167 -4.73 7.92 -0.71
CA ILE A 167 -4.49 8.20 -2.12
C ILE A 167 -5.42 7.37 -3.00
N LEU A 168 -5.90 7.97 -4.08
CA LEU A 168 -6.74 7.29 -5.06
C LEU A 168 -5.93 6.86 -6.27
N ASP A 169 -6.34 5.76 -6.87
CA ASP A 169 -5.87 5.36 -8.20
C ASP A 169 -6.53 6.25 -9.25
N LEU A 170 -5.75 7.09 -9.93
CA LEU A 170 -6.24 8.03 -10.92
C LEU A 170 -5.89 7.55 -12.33
N VAL A 171 -6.90 6.99 -13.01
CA VAL A 171 -6.81 6.46 -14.36
C VAL A 171 -7.14 7.56 -15.35
N ILE A 172 -6.14 8.23 -15.88
CA ILE A 172 -6.36 9.35 -16.83
C ILE A 172 -5.74 9.11 -18.21
N ASN A 173 -5.10 7.96 -18.45
CA ASN A 173 -4.62 7.64 -19.79
C ASN A 173 -5.77 7.37 -20.77
N HIS A 174 -6.83 6.74 -20.30
CA HIS A 174 -8.01 6.31 -21.08
C HIS A 174 -9.27 6.44 -20.25
N THR A 175 -10.43 6.26 -20.88
CA THR A 175 -11.74 6.19 -20.20
C THR A 175 -12.47 4.91 -20.57
N GLY A 176 -13.65 4.66 -19.97
CA GLY A 176 -14.59 3.65 -20.45
C GLY A 176 -15.38 4.14 -21.69
N LEU A 177 -15.94 3.21 -22.44
CA LEU A 177 -16.77 3.54 -23.60
C LEU A 177 -18.06 4.31 -23.26
N LEU A 178 -18.55 4.19 -22.03
CA LEU A 178 -19.76 4.88 -21.59
C LEU A 178 -19.44 6.24 -20.94
N ASN A 179 -18.18 6.65 -20.92
CA ASN A 179 -17.81 7.97 -20.45
C ASN A 179 -18.48 9.05 -21.32
N PRO A 180 -19.10 10.10 -20.71
CA PRO A 180 -19.73 11.19 -21.44
C PRO A 180 -18.81 11.86 -22.46
N TRP A 181 -17.52 11.98 -22.18
CA TRP A 181 -16.53 12.54 -23.10
C TRP A 181 -16.41 11.71 -24.38
N PHE A 182 -16.35 10.34 -24.24
CA PHE A 182 -16.29 9.45 -25.40
C PHE A 182 -17.60 9.46 -26.19
N SER A 183 -18.73 9.54 -25.52
CA SER A 183 -20.03 9.65 -26.16
C SER A 183 -20.15 10.94 -26.98
N ALA A 184 -19.68 12.07 -26.43
CA ALA A 184 -19.65 13.36 -27.13
C ALA A 184 -18.70 13.33 -28.34
N PHE A 185 -17.46 12.82 -28.15
CA PHE A 185 -16.52 12.58 -29.24
C PHE A 185 -17.15 11.75 -30.38
N ALA A 186 -17.79 10.63 -30.02
CA ALA A 186 -18.40 9.75 -31.01
C ALA A 186 -19.53 10.44 -31.80
N VAL A 187 -20.32 11.31 -31.16
CA VAL A 187 -21.36 12.11 -31.82
C VAL A 187 -20.72 13.16 -32.75
N ALA A 188 -19.79 13.97 -32.22
CA ALA A 188 -19.11 15.02 -32.98
C ALA A 188 -18.45 14.45 -34.27
N ARG A 189 -17.79 13.30 -34.13
CA ARG A 189 -17.16 12.60 -35.27
C ARG A 189 -18.17 12.10 -36.31
N ARG A 190 -19.33 11.54 -35.87
CA ARG A 190 -20.37 11.04 -36.77
C ARG A 190 -21.02 12.13 -37.61
N ILE A 191 -21.24 13.32 -37.02
CA ILE A 191 -21.86 14.45 -37.70
C ILE A 191 -20.86 15.39 -38.35
N GLY A 192 -19.55 15.20 -38.09
CA GLY A 192 -18.50 16.03 -38.66
C GLY A 192 -18.43 17.44 -38.06
N ASP A 193 -18.85 17.61 -36.80
CA ASP A 193 -18.85 18.91 -36.12
C ASP A 193 -17.46 19.22 -35.53
N THR A 194 -16.61 19.84 -36.35
CA THR A 194 -15.24 20.23 -35.96
C THR A 194 -15.19 21.37 -34.94
N GLN A 195 -16.31 21.95 -34.59
CA GLN A 195 -16.40 23.01 -33.58
C GLN A 195 -16.80 22.48 -32.21
N ASP A 196 -17.20 21.22 -32.12
CA ASP A 196 -17.52 20.55 -30.86
C ASP A 196 -16.22 20.41 -30.04
N PRO A 197 -16.16 20.82 -28.76
CA PRO A 197 -14.98 20.72 -27.90
C PRO A 197 -14.48 19.26 -27.75
N TYR A 198 -15.36 18.28 -27.93
CA TYR A 198 -15.00 16.87 -27.83
C TYR A 198 -14.53 16.25 -29.17
N TYR A 199 -14.54 17.00 -30.29
CA TYR A 199 -14.21 16.46 -31.61
C TYR A 199 -12.85 15.79 -31.67
N ASP A 200 -11.84 16.33 -30.99
CA ASP A 200 -10.47 15.80 -30.90
C ASP A 200 -10.08 15.36 -29.46
N PHE A 201 -11.05 14.94 -28.66
CA PHE A 201 -10.81 14.60 -27.25
C PHE A 201 -10.10 13.26 -27.06
N TYR A 202 -10.20 12.37 -28.04
CA TYR A 202 -9.56 11.04 -28.04
C TYR A 202 -8.59 10.90 -29.21
N SER A 203 -7.55 10.09 -29.01
CA SER A 203 -6.60 9.72 -30.06
C SER A 203 -7.26 8.82 -31.10
N TYR A 204 -7.04 9.09 -32.40
CA TYR A 204 -7.65 8.32 -33.47
C TYR A 204 -6.85 8.46 -34.78
N TYR A 205 -7.18 7.63 -35.77
CA TYR A 205 -6.85 7.85 -37.18
C TYR A 205 -8.07 7.58 -38.07
N THR A 206 -8.05 8.10 -39.30
CA THR A 206 -9.13 7.92 -40.26
C THR A 206 -8.77 6.86 -41.29
N LYS A 207 -9.74 6.08 -41.75
CA LYS A 207 -9.56 5.07 -42.79
C LYS A 207 -8.93 5.67 -44.03
N GLY A 208 -7.83 5.05 -44.51
CA GLY A 208 -7.02 5.55 -45.62
C GLY A 208 -5.77 6.30 -45.16
N GLU A 209 -5.68 6.71 -43.93
CA GLU A 209 -4.43 7.16 -43.32
C GLU A 209 -3.59 5.97 -42.85
N THR A 210 -2.30 6.20 -42.62
CA THR A 210 -1.42 5.17 -42.02
C THR A 210 -1.65 5.16 -40.51
N ALA A 211 -2.11 4.03 -39.97
CA ALA A 211 -2.25 3.86 -38.53
C ALA A 211 -0.88 4.05 -37.83
N PRO A 212 -0.80 4.79 -36.72
CA PRO A 212 0.41 4.90 -35.92
C PRO A 212 0.93 3.53 -35.50
N ALA A 213 2.24 3.30 -35.72
CA ALA A 213 2.87 2.02 -35.42
C ALA A 213 2.94 1.75 -33.91
N GLY A 214 2.82 0.48 -33.51
CA GLY A 214 2.94 0.05 -32.12
C GLY A 214 1.73 0.38 -31.23
N ARG A 215 0.60 0.78 -31.84
CA ARG A 215 -0.64 1.11 -31.15
C ARG A 215 -1.79 0.22 -31.61
N THR A 216 -2.78 0.07 -30.77
CA THR A 216 -4.00 -0.70 -31.05
C THR A 216 -5.16 0.24 -31.27
N PHE A 217 -6.01 -0.08 -32.26
CA PHE A 217 -7.15 0.75 -32.61
C PHE A 217 -8.40 -0.09 -32.79
N ASN A 218 -9.57 0.51 -32.47
CA ASN A 218 -10.87 -0.08 -32.70
C ASN A 218 -11.76 0.88 -33.50
N GLN A 219 -12.58 0.34 -34.40
CA GLN A 219 -13.41 1.17 -35.25
C GLN A 219 -14.57 1.77 -34.47
N LEU A 220 -14.77 3.08 -34.56
CA LEU A 220 -15.99 3.73 -34.11
C LEU A 220 -17.15 3.33 -35.05
N SER A 221 -18.05 2.51 -34.54
CA SER A 221 -19.11 1.88 -35.33
C SER A 221 -19.87 2.88 -36.22
N GLY A 222 -20.01 2.53 -37.52
CA GLY A 222 -20.72 3.34 -38.51
C GLY A 222 -19.93 4.56 -39.03
N THR A 223 -18.62 4.62 -38.78
CA THR A 223 -17.72 5.70 -39.25
C THR A 223 -16.44 5.13 -39.87
N ASP A 224 -15.64 6.00 -40.49
CA ASP A 224 -14.28 5.68 -40.95
C ASP A 224 -13.21 6.07 -39.90
N ILE A 225 -13.61 6.32 -38.66
CA ILE A 225 -12.75 6.67 -37.52
C ILE A 225 -12.32 5.42 -36.75
N PHE A 226 -11.04 5.34 -36.38
CA PHE A 226 -10.49 4.29 -35.54
C PHE A 226 -9.86 4.95 -34.31
N TYR A 227 -10.48 4.80 -33.15
CA TYR A 227 -9.96 5.34 -31.89
C TYR A 227 -8.87 4.43 -31.31
N GLU A 228 -7.85 5.03 -30.68
CA GLU A 228 -6.77 4.32 -29.99
C GLU A 228 -7.28 3.65 -28.72
N CYS A 229 -6.81 2.41 -28.43
CA CYS A 229 -7.28 1.60 -27.29
C CYS A 229 -6.25 0.51 -26.96
N ASN A 230 -5.09 0.91 -26.44
CA ASN A 230 -3.94 0.01 -26.27
C ASN A 230 -4.16 -1.09 -25.23
N PHE A 231 -4.98 -0.86 -24.21
CA PHE A 231 -5.29 -1.83 -23.15
C PHE A 231 -6.47 -2.74 -23.52
N SER A 232 -7.55 -2.16 -24.02
CA SER A 232 -8.74 -2.89 -24.42
C SER A 232 -9.58 -2.07 -25.40
N GLY A 233 -10.32 -2.72 -26.30
CA GLY A 233 -11.28 -2.03 -27.15
C GLY A 233 -12.36 -1.25 -26.39
N SER A 234 -12.54 -1.51 -25.09
CA SER A 234 -13.43 -0.76 -24.19
C SER A 234 -12.76 0.43 -23.49
N MET A 235 -11.47 0.68 -23.72
CA MET A 235 -10.68 1.71 -23.06
C MET A 235 -10.06 2.69 -24.06
N PRO A 236 -10.87 3.64 -24.61
CA PRO A 236 -10.39 4.64 -25.57
C PRO A 236 -9.40 5.60 -24.91
N GLU A 237 -8.29 5.87 -25.60
CA GLU A 237 -7.19 6.71 -25.11
C GLU A 237 -7.46 8.19 -25.33
N LEU A 238 -7.24 9.00 -24.30
CA LEU A 238 -7.39 10.45 -24.34
C LEU A 238 -6.30 11.10 -25.22
N ASN A 239 -6.64 12.21 -25.87
CA ASN A 239 -5.70 12.97 -26.70
C ASN A 239 -5.06 14.12 -25.92
N TYR A 240 -3.89 13.92 -25.36
CA TYR A 240 -3.18 14.90 -24.55
C TYR A 240 -2.54 16.06 -25.34
N ASP A 241 -2.60 16.05 -26.67
CA ASP A 241 -2.28 17.23 -27.49
C ASP A 241 -3.43 18.26 -27.47
N ASN A 242 -4.61 17.85 -26.99
CA ASN A 242 -5.75 18.74 -26.79
C ASN A 242 -5.71 19.34 -25.37
N GLU A 243 -5.64 20.68 -25.29
CA GLU A 243 -5.62 21.41 -24.00
C GLU A 243 -6.89 21.18 -23.17
N ALA A 244 -8.05 21.01 -23.81
CA ALA A 244 -9.30 20.72 -23.11
C ALA A 244 -9.26 19.37 -22.37
N VAL A 245 -8.55 18.37 -22.90
CA VAL A 245 -8.32 17.09 -22.22
C VAL A 245 -7.46 17.31 -20.98
N ARG A 246 -6.35 18.03 -21.11
CA ARG A 246 -5.46 18.34 -19.99
C ARG A 246 -6.20 19.05 -18.87
N GLN A 247 -7.03 20.05 -19.22
CA GLN A 247 -7.83 20.79 -18.24
C GLN A 247 -8.89 19.88 -17.58
N ALA A 248 -9.59 19.04 -18.36
CA ALA A 248 -10.61 18.16 -17.83
C ALA A 248 -10.06 17.15 -16.79
N VAL A 249 -8.90 16.52 -17.07
CA VAL A 249 -8.27 15.60 -16.11
C VAL A 249 -7.70 16.34 -14.89
N LEU A 250 -7.22 17.58 -15.08
CA LEU A 250 -6.75 18.41 -13.97
C LEU A 250 -7.91 18.80 -13.04
N ASP A 251 -9.07 19.12 -13.60
CA ASP A 251 -10.27 19.47 -12.83
C ASP A 251 -10.76 18.27 -12.00
N VAL A 252 -10.70 17.06 -12.55
CA VAL A 252 -10.99 15.80 -11.82
C VAL A 252 -10.05 15.67 -10.62
N ALA A 253 -8.74 15.80 -10.82
CA ALA A 253 -7.77 15.65 -9.74
C ALA A 253 -7.98 16.72 -8.65
N LYS A 254 -8.18 17.98 -9.05
CA LYS A 254 -8.46 19.11 -8.12
C LYS A 254 -9.75 18.88 -7.32
N TYR A 255 -10.78 18.29 -7.94
CA TYR A 255 -12.03 17.97 -7.26
C TYR A 255 -11.77 17.04 -6.05
N TYR A 256 -11.06 15.93 -6.24
CA TYR A 256 -10.77 14.99 -5.16
C TYR A 256 -9.79 15.52 -4.12
N LEU A 257 -8.82 16.36 -4.51
CA LEU A 257 -7.98 17.06 -3.54
C LEU A 257 -8.79 18.00 -2.64
N ASN A 258 -9.82 18.67 -3.21
CA ASN A 258 -10.72 19.53 -2.45
C ASN A 258 -11.67 18.76 -1.52
N LEU A 259 -12.00 17.49 -1.85
CA LEU A 259 -12.73 16.59 -0.94
C LEU A 259 -11.87 16.10 0.23
N GLY A 260 -10.54 16.25 0.15
CA GLY A 260 -9.63 15.85 1.22
C GLY A 260 -8.68 14.69 0.88
N VAL A 261 -8.74 14.15 -0.35
CA VAL A 261 -7.79 13.11 -0.80
C VAL A 261 -6.35 13.64 -0.72
N ASP A 262 -5.43 12.85 -0.19
CA ASP A 262 -4.05 13.26 0.09
C ASP A 262 -3.12 13.16 -1.11
N GLY A 263 -3.57 12.53 -2.19
CA GLY A 263 -2.77 12.37 -3.39
C GLY A 263 -3.25 11.26 -4.29
N PHE A 264 -2.38 10.84 -5.21
CA PHE A 264 -2.76 9.88 -6.25
C PHE A 264 -1.65 8.88 -6.56
N ARG A 265 -2.07 7.67 -6.88
CA ARG A 265 -1.32 6.76 -7.73
C ARG A 265 -1.79 6.97 -9.16
N PHE A 266 -0.87 7.24 -10.07
CA PHE A 266 -1.17 7.45 -11.47
C PHE A 266 -0.99 6.16 -12.26
N ASP A 267 -2.13 5.69 -12.80
CA ASP A 267 -2.17 4.51 -13.66
C ASP A 267 -1.48 4.77 -14.99
N ALA A 268 -0.78 3.75 -15.50
CA ALA A 268 -0.25 3.73 -16.86
C ALA A 268 0.51 5.02 -17.27
N ALA A 269 1.28 5.62 -16.35
CA ALA A 269 1.83 6.97 -16.50
C ALA A 269 2.72 7.17 -17.75
N LYS A 270 3.38 6.12 -18.24
CA LYS A 270 4.20 6.18 -19.44
C LYS A 270 3.40 6.14 -20.74
N TYR A 271 2.10 5.87 -20.68
CA TYR A 271 1.21 5.74 -21.82
C TYR A 271 0.54 7.05 -22.25
N ILE A 272 0.63 8.10 -21.45
CA ILE A 272 0.07 9.44 -21.77
C ILE A 272 0.49 9.89 -23.19
N TYR A 273 1.73 9.65 -23.54
CA TYR A 273 2.22 9.71 -24.91
C TYR A 273 2.97 8.40 -25.23
N LEU A 274 2.23 7.36 -25.60
CA LEU A 274 2.80 6.04 -25.85
C LEU A 274 3.98 6.10 -26.84
N GLY A 275 5.14 5.63 -26.38
CA GLY A 275 6.39 5.62 -27.17
C GLY A 275 7.21 6.91 -27.08
N ASP A 276 6.72 7.96 -26.39
CA ASP A 276 7.47 9.20 -26.14
C ASP A 276 7.52 9.51 -24.64
N ASN A 277 8.45 8.83 -23.94
CA ASN A 277 8.60 9.01 -22.49
C ASN A 277 9.03 10.43 -22.09
N ALA A 278 9.74 11.15 -22.96
CA ALA A 278 10.14 12.53 -22.66
C ALA A 278 8.91 13.45 -22.63
N LYS A 279 8.05 13.34 -23.64
CA LYS A 279 6.79 14.10 -23.71
C LYS A 279 5.83 13.71 -22.57
N SER A 280 5.76 12.43 -22.20
CA SER A 280 5.01 11.97 -21.03
C SER A 280 5.54 12.61 -19.74
N ALA A 281 6.86 12.65 -19.56
CA ALA A 281 7.49 13.28 -18.38
C ALA A 281 7.23 14.79 -18.32
N GLU A 282 7.23 15.50 -19.45
CA GLU A 282 6.87 16.93 -19.53
C GLU A 282 5.42 17.17 -19.11
N PHE A 283 4.48 16.31 -19.55
CA PHE A 283 3.10 16.35 -19.10
C PHE A 283 3.01 16.21 -17.57
N TRP A 284 3.70 15.22 -16.99
CA TRP A 284 3.68 15.00 -15.54
C TRP A 284 4.30 16.16 -14.77
N GLN A 285 5.36 16.80 -15.26
CA GLN A 285 5.92 17.99 -14.62
C GLN A 285 4.90 19.13 -14.55
N TRP A 286 4.18 19.38 -15.65
CA TRP A 286 3.10 20.35 -15.66
C TRP A 286 1.97 19.97 -14.71
N PHE A 287 1.44 18.75 -14.85
CA PHE A 287 0.27 18.27 -14.09
C PHE A 287 0.52 18.28 -12.59
N ILE A 288 1.65 17.73 -12.14
CA ILE A 288 2.03 17.74 -10.72
C ILE A 288 2.30 19.15 -10.21
N GLY A 289 2.86 20.03 -11.03
CA GLY A 289 3.03 21.44 -10.69
C GLY A 289 1.70 22.13 -10.37
N GLU A 290 0.67 21.88 -11.18
CA GLU A 290 -0.69 22.37 -10.97
C GLU A 290 -1.35 21.81 -9.69
N LEU A 291 -1.13 20.52 -9.41
CA LEU A 291 -1.66 19.88 -8.19
C LEU A 291 -0.96 20.38 -6.93
N LYS A 292 0.36 20.57 -6.96
CA LYS A 292 1.13 21.15 -5.84
C LYS A 292 0.75 22.60 -5.55
N ALA A 293 0.24 23.34 -6.53
CA ALA A 293 -0.31 24.67 -6.30
C ALA A 293 -1.59 24.65 -5.45
N VAL A 294 -2.36 23.55 -5.49
CA VAL A 294 -3.56 23.34 -4.66
C VAL A 294 -3.17 22.71 -3.31
N ARG A 295 -2.36 21.67 -3.33
CA ARG A 295 -1.92 20.91 -2.16
C ARG A 295 -0.40 20.70 -2.20
N PRO A 296 0.40 21.56 -1.54
CA PRO A 296 1.87 21.50 -1.60
C PRO A 296 2.47 20.19 -1.09
N ASP A 297 1.81 19.52 -0.13
CA ASP A 297 2.21 18.27 0.52
C ASP A 297 1.57 17.01 -0.11
N ILE A 298 1.01 17.15 -1.33
CA ILE A 298 0.38 16.04 -2.05
C ILE A 298 1.34 14.84 -2.16
N TYR A 299 0.83 13.64 -1.89
CA TYR A 299 1.55 12.40 -2.17
C TYR A 299 1.29 11.96 -3.62
N THR A 300 2.35 11.69 -4.37
CA THR A 300 2.22 11.24 -5.77
C THR A 300 3.17 10.10 -6.07
N VAL A 301 2.63 9.04 -6.67
CA VAL A 301 3.40 7.90 -7.15
C VAL A 301 2.85 7.42 -8.49
N ALA A 302 3.74 7.11 -9.43
CA ALA A 302 3.36 6.67 -10.77
C ALA A 302 3.68 5.20 -11.02
N GLU A 303 2.81 4.56 -11.76
CA GLU A 303 3.12 3.31 -12.43
C GLU A 303 3.89 3.58 -13.73
N VAL A 304 5.21 3.44 -13.62
CA VAL A 304 6.12 3.42 -14.77
C VAL A 304 6.80 2.05 -14.79
N TRP A 305 6.07 1.05 -15.26
CA TRP A 305 6.57 -0.32 -15.32
C TRP A 305 7.58 -0.47 -16.46
N ASP A 306 8.83 -0.16 -16.16
CA ASP A 306 9.94 -0.16 -17.12
C ASP A 306 11.28 -0.26 -16.37
N SER A 307 12.38 -0.15 -17.13
CA SER A 307 13.73 -0.06 -16.57
C SER A 307 13.95 1.23 -15.79
N ASP A 308 14.89 1.19 -14.84
CA ASP A 308 15.26 2.36 -14.03
C ASP A 308 15.59 3.59 -14.89
N GLY A 309 16.27 3.42 -16.03
CA GLY A 309 16.59 4.54 -16.92
C GLY A 309 15.37 5.22 -17.56
N ILE A 310 14.23 4.52 -17.66
CA ILE A 310 12.98 5.12 -18.11
C ILE A 310 12.28 5.79 -16.93
N THR A 311 12.22 5.14 -15.75
CA THR A 311 11.61 5.75 -14.56
C THR A 311 12.32 7.04 -14.14
N ASP A 312 13.63 7.15 -14.36
CA ASP A 312 14.41 8.36 -14.08
C ASP A 312 13.85 9.62 -14.76
N LEU A 313 13.23 9.49 -15.92
CA LEU A 313 12.63 10.62 -16.63
C LEU A 313 11.44 11.24 -15.89
N TYR A 314 10.76 10.47 -15.03
CA TYR A 314 9.55 10.87 -14.31
C TYR A 314 9.86 11.45 -12.92
N TYR A 315 11.00 11.09 -12.31
CA TYR A 315 11.38 11.53 -10.97
C TYR A 315 11.46 13.06 -10.77
N PRO A 316 11.77 13.89 -11.78
CA PRO A 316 11.66 15.34 -11.64
C PRO A 316 10.26 15.84 -11.25
N ALA A 317 9.21 15.07 -11.52
CA ALA A 317 7.83 15.42 -11.24
C ALA A 317 7.26 14.69 -10.01
N LEU A 318 7.45 13.37 -9.94
CA LEU A 318 6.76 12.49 -9.01
C LEU A 318 7.59 11.23 -8.69
N ASN A 319 7.25 10.53 -7.62
CA ASN A 319 7.87 9.24 -7.30
C ASN A 319 7.35 8.14 -8.22
N CYS A 320 8.13 7.07 -8.38
CA CYS A 320 7.74 5.89 -9.16
C CYS A 320 7.86 4.63 -8.32
N PHE A 321 6.97 3.68 -8.54
CA PHE A 321 7.12 2.32 -7.99
C PHE A 321 8.42 1.69 -8.50
N ASN A 322 9.18 1.07 -7.58
CA ASN A 322 10.44 0.42 -7.95
C ASN A 322 10.20 -1.02 -8.41
N PHE A 323 9.90 -1.19 -9.70
CA PHE A 323 9.64 -2.50 -10.30
C PHE A 323 10.88 -3.41 -10.33
N THR A 324 12.10 -2.87 -10.29
CA THR A 324 13.34 -3.67 -10.21
C THR A 324 13.41 -4.48 -8.91
N THR A 325 12.80 -4.00 -7.84
CA THR A 325 12.79 -4.72 -6.56
C THR A 325 11.63 -5.69 -6.40
N SER A 326 10.56 -5.57 -7.19
CA SER A 326 9.30 -6.29 -7.04
C SER A 326 9.22 -7.59 -7.84
N GLN A 327 8.18 -8.38 -7.60
CA GLN A 327 7.87 -9.66 -8.25
C GLN A 327 8.84 -10.80 -7.91
N THR A 328 8.58 -11.97 -8.49
CA THR A 328 9.40 -13.19 -8.35
C THR A 328 10.85 -12.98 -8.77
N SER A 329 11.09 -12.17 -9.81
CA SER A 329 12.41 -11.86 -10.33
C SER A 329 13.04 -10.60 -9.74
N GLY A 330 12.34 -9.91 -8.85
CA GLY A 330 12.82 -8.68 -8.21
C GLY A 330 13.88 -8.94 -7.15
N LEU A 331 14.65 -7.90 -6.85
CA LEU A 331 15.79 -8.03 -5.92
C LEU A 331 15.37 -8.42 -4.50
N ILE A 332 14.18 -8.00 -4.02
CA ILE A 332 13.68 -8.39 -2.69
C ILE A 332 13.47 -9.91 -2.64
N ALA A 333 12.71 -10.46 -3.59
CA ALA A 333 12.44 -11.90 -3.63
C ALA A 333 13.71 -12.73 -3.83
N GLN A 334 14.58 -12.33 -4.76
CA GLN A 334 15.87 -13.00 -4.99
C GLN A 334 16.74 -13.00 -3.74
N THR A 335 16.80 -11.89 -3.01
CA THR A 335 17.58 -11.76 -1.78
C THR A 335 17.00 -12.64 -0.67
N ALA A 336 15.68 -12.62 -0.47
CA ALA A 336 15.01 -13.46 0.52
C ALA A 336 15.17 -14.97 0.24
N GLN A 337 15.22 -15.37 -1.04
CA GLN A 337 15.39 -16.77 -1.47
C GLN A 337 16.85 -17.22 -1.50
N ALA A 338 17.73 -16.42 -2.05
CA ALA A 338 19.12 -16.80 -2.35
C ALA A 338 20.16 -16.12 -1.46
N GLY A 339 19.81 -15.01 -0.82
CA GLY A 339 20.60 -14.39 0.21
C GLY A 339 21.81 -13.58 -0.24
N ASP A 340 21.65 -12.67 -1.21
CA ASP A 340 22.72 -11.69 -1.53
C ASP A 340 22.29 -10.28 -1.08
N VAL A 341 22.37 -10.04 0.24
CA VAL A 341 21.99 -8.76 0.84
C VAL A 341 22.89 -7.63 0.37
N ASN A 342 24.17 -7.89 0.19
CA ASN A 342 25.13 -6.85 -0.24
C ASN A 342 24.76 -6.28 -1.63
N LYS A 343 24.29 -7.15 -2.54
CA LYS A 343 23.80 -6.72 -3.86
C LYS A 343 22.56 -5.85 -3.73
N TYR A 344 21.63 -6.26 -2.87
CA TYR A 344 20.37 -5.54 -2.65
C TYR A 344 20.63 -4.14 -2.06
N THR A 345 21.41 -4.05 -0.98
CA THR A 345 21.67 -2.77 -0.29
C THR A 345 22.50 -1.82 -1.14
N ALA A 346 23.47 -2.32 -1.91
CA ALA A 346 24.21 -1.52 -2.89
C ALA A 346 23.32 -0.97 -4.01
N TYR A 347 22.37 -1.77 -4.49
CA TYR A 347 21.36 -1.30 -5.45
C TYR A 347 20.49 -0.19 -4.85
N VAL A 348 19.99 -0.38 -3.61
CA VAL A 348 19.15 0.62 -2.93
C VAL A 348 19.90 1.94 -2.78
N GLN A 349 21.19 1.91 -2.34
CA GLN A 349 22.00 3.12 -2.25
C GLN A 349 22.12 3.82 -3.60
N SER A 350 22.53 3.09 -4.63
CA SER A 350 22.70 3.65 -5.97
C SER A 350 21.38 4.22 -6.53
N TYR A 351 20.25 3.59 -6.19
CA TYR A 351 18.94 4.07 -6.61
C TYR A 351 18.56 5.38 -5.89
N ILE A 352 18.76 5.46 -4.56
CA ILE A 352 18.55 6.68 -3.78
C ILE A 352 19.39 7.83 -4.33
N GLU A 353 20.70 7.62 -4.50
CA GLU A 353 21.63 8.62 -5.03
C GLU A 353 21.19 9.14 -6.39
N ARG A 354 20.75 8.25 -7.27
CA ARG A 354 20.30 8.59 -8.62
C ARG A 354 19.02 9.43 -8.60
N VAL A 355 17.97 8.99 -7.88
CA VAL A 355 16.69 9.69 -7.89
C VAL A 355 16.74 11.02 -7.13
N THR A 356 17.52 11.11 -6.05
CA THR A 356 17.70 12.36 -5.30
C THR A 356 18.55 13.38 -6.07
N ALA A 357 19.43 12.94 -6.95
CA ALA A 357 20.13 13.83 -7.89
C ALA A 357 19.18 14.45 -8.93
N LEU A 358 18.08 13.76 -9.28
CA LEU A 358 17.06 14.25 -10.21
C LEU A 358 16.05 15.17 -9.51
N ASN A 359 15.68 14.82 -8.30
CA ASN A 359 14.75 15.56 -7.45
C ASN A 359 15.13 15.32 -5.97
N LYS A 360 15.56 16.38 -5.29
CA LYS A 360 16.01 16.32 -3.89
C LYS A 360 14.94 15.79 -2.91
N ASP A 361 13.67 15.93 -3.29
CA ASP A 361 12.52 15.49 -2.50
C ASP A 361 12.00 14.11 -2.95
N ALA A 362 12.70 13.44 -3.87
CA ALA A 362 12.33 12.11 -4.34
C ALA A 362 12.51 11.05 -3.25
N MET A 363 11.58 10.12 -3.22
CA MET A 363 11.62 8.93 -2.35
C MET A 363 11.63 7.67 -3.20
N ILE A 364 12.30 6.63 -2.72
CA ILE A 364 12.12 5.30 -3.27
C ILE A 364 10.80 4.71 -2.77
N VAL A 365 10.15 3.92 -3.63
CA VAL A 365 8.85 3.29 -3.34
C VAL A 365 8.97 1.79 -3.54
N PRO A 366 9.54 1.07 -2.55
CA PRO A 366 9.71 -0.37 -2.63
C PRO A 366 8.39 -1.10 -2.36
N PHE A 367 8.18 -2.21 -3.05
CA PHE A 367 7.05 -3.12 -2.86
C PHE A 367 7.43 -4.53 -3.35
N VAL A 368 6.66 -5.55 -3.00
CA VAL A 368 6.93 -6.92 -3.44
C VAL A 368 5.92 -7.37 -4.48
N ALA A 369 4.64 -7.11 -4.25
CA ALA A 369 3.55 -7.42 -5.17
C ALA A 369 2.48 -6.32 -5.13
N ASN A 370 1.62 -6.31 -6.16
CA ASN A 370 0.43 -5.48 -6.27
C ASN A 370 -0.68 -6.25 -6.98
N HIS A 371 -1.81 -5.60 -7.27
CA HIS A 371 -2.97 -6.21 -7.92
C HIS A 371 -2.72 -6.73 -9.35
N ASP A 372 -1.63 -6.34 -10.02
CA ASP A 372 -1.23 -6.78 -11.36
C ASP A 372 -0.12 -7.84 -11.35
N MET A 373 0.27 -8.30 -10.17
CA MET A 373 1.34 -9.27 -9.98
C MET A 373 0.86 -10.50 -9.22
N ASP A 374 1.55 -11.61 -9.41
CA ASP A 374 1.34 -12.79 -8.58
C ASP A 374 1.70 -12.45 -7.13
N ARG A 375 0.84 -12.84 -6.18
CA ARG A 375 1.00 -12.53 -4.77
C ARG A 375 2.27 -13.16 -4.19
N ALA A 376 2.97 -12.42 -3.35
CA ALA A 376 4.27 -12.77 -2.78
C ALA A 376 4.28 -14.15 -2.11
N ALA A 377 3.25 -14.50 -1.34
CA ALA A 377 3.14 -15.79 -0.66
C ALA A 377 2.99 -17.00 -1.62
N GLY A 378 2.78 -16.77 -2.91
CA GLY A 378 2.77 -17.82 -3.94
C GLY A 378 4.18 -18.29 -4.32
N TYR A 379 5.19 -17.43 -4.22
CA TYR A 379 6.57 -17.73 -4.59
C TYR A 379 7.59 -17.55 -3.46
N LEU A 380 7.22 -16.86 -2.38
CA LEU A 380 7.99 -16.78 -1.12
C LEU A 380 7.30 -17.66 -0.08
N THR A 381 7.97 -18.70 0.40
CA THR A 381 7.33 -19.64 1.31
C THR A 381 7.48 -19.21 2.77
N ALA A 382 6.38 -19.22 3.52
CA ALA A 382 6.39 -18.97 4.96
C ALA A 382 7.23 -20.00 5.72
N ALA A 383 7.14 -21.28 5.32
CA ALA A 383 7.87 -22.37 5.96
C ALA A 383 9.41 -22.22 5.88
N SER A 384 9.93 -21.50 4.89
CA SER A 384 11.36 -21.20 4.77
C SER A 384 11.75 -19.83 5.32
N GLY A 385 10.82 -19.08 5.92
CA GLY A 385 11.06 -17.72 6.40
C GLY A 385 11.20 -16.67 5.31
N GLN A 386 11.02 -17.00 4.03
CA GLN A 386 11.23 -16.09 2.90
C GLN A 386 10.27 -14.90 2.91
N MET A 387 8.99 -15.11 3.29
CA MET A 387 8.03 -14.01 3.44
C MET A 387 8.48 -13.01 4.50
N LYS A 388 8.87 -13.50 5.68
CA LYS A 388 9.36 -12.67 6.78
C LYS A 388 10.63 -11.91 6.38
N MET A 389 11.58 -12.57 5.73
CA MET A 389 12.81 -11.91 5.26
C MET A 389 12.54 -10.88 4.15
N ALA A 390 11.63 -11.15 3.22
CA ALA A 390 11.23 -10.17 2.21
C ALA A 390 10.62 -8.92 2.86
N ALA A 391 9.73 -9.12 3.85
CA ALA A 391 9.17 -8.02 4.63
C ALA A 391 10.26 -7.20 5.35
N ASN A 392 11.25 -7.86 5.98
CA ASN A 392 12.39 -7.18 6.60
C ASN A 392 13.14 -6.28 5.60
N LEU A 393 13.40 -6.80 4.39
CA LEU A 393 14.20 -6.09 3.39
C LEU A 393 13.55 -4.78 2.92
N TYR A 394 12.22 -4.72 2.74
CA TYR A 394 11.60 -3.51 2.21
C TYR A 394 10.92 -2.63 3.27
N LEU A 395 10.39 -3.21 4.36
CA LEU A 395 9.83 -2.42 5.45
C LEU A 395 10.91 -1.76 6.32
N LEU A 396 12.04 -2.43 6.53
CA LEU A 396 13.20 -1.84 7.22
C LEU A 396 14.17 -1.21 6.21
N SER A 397 13.68 -0.46 5.23
CA SER A 397 14.47 0.22 4.20
C SER A 397 14.04 1.69 4.08
N SER A 398 14.79 2.47 3.31
CA SER A 398 14.48 3.87 3.00
C SER A 398 13.19 4.02 2.21
N GLY A 399 12.62 5.23 2.20
CA GLY A 399 11.50 5.63 1.35
C GLY A 399 10.14 5.26 1.91
N SER A 400 9.17 4.99 1.02
CA SER A 400 7.76 4.77 1.32
C SER A 400 7.32 3.41 0.78
N PRO A 401 7.37 2.33 1.58
CA PRO A 401 6.97 1.01 1.13
C PRO A 401 5.46 0.86 0.97
N PHE A 402 5.06 0.01 0.01
CA PHE A 402 3.67 -0.36 -0.22
C PHE A 402 3.45 -1.85 0.05
N LEU A 403 2.42 -2.15 0.85
CA LEU A 403 1.89 -3.48 1.09
C LEU A 403 0.65 -3.71 0.24
N TYR A 404 0.55 -4.84 -0.41
CA TYR A 404 -0.69 -5.26 -1.07
C TYR A 404 -1.58 -6.03 -0.08
N TYR A 405 -2.87 -5.69 0.04
CA TYR A 405 -3.79 -6.30 1.02
C TYR A 405 -3.71 -7.83 1.03
N GLY A 406 -3.68 -8.39 2.21
CA GLY A 406 -3.54 -9.83 2.43
C GLY A 406 -2.10 -10.35 2.37
N GLU A 407 -1.10 -9.53 2.03
CA GLU A 407 0.30 -9.94 2.09
C GLU A 407 0.70 -10.28 3.53
N GLU A 408 0.21 -9.50 4.49
CA GLU A 408 0.44 -9.64 5.92
C GLU A 408 -0.18 -10.92 6.52
N ILE A 409 -1.14 -11.53 5.83
CA ILE A 409 -1.69 -12.84 6.23
C ILE A 409 -1.20 -13.99 5.35
N GLY A 410 -0.31 -13.70 4.40
CA GLY A 410 0.21 -14.70 3.46
C GLY A 410 -0.82 -15.14 2.42
N LEU A 411 -1.71 -14.23 1.99
CA LEU A 411 -2.70 -14.49 0.95
C LEU A 411 -2.00 -14.80 -0.38
N ARG A 412 -2.41 -15.89 -1.02
CA ARG A 412 -1.86 -16.38 -2.30
C ARG A 412 -2.81 -16.06 -3.43
N GLY A 413 -2.26 -15.96 -4.62
CA GLY A 413 -3.01 -15.79 -5.85
C GLY A 413 -2.04 -15.60 -7.01
N SER A 414 -2.36 -16.16 -8.16
CA SER A 414 -1.56 -16.04 -9.37
C SER A 414 -2.44 -16.12 -10.61
N ARG A 415 -2.02 -15.49 -11.67
CA ARG A 415 -2.68 -15.53 -12.98
C ARG A 415 -2.89 -16.97 -13.46
N GLY A 416 -1.89 -17.81 -13.24
CA GLY A 416 -1.95 -19.25 -13.50
C GLY A 416 -2.31 -19.62 -14.93
N GLY A 417 -2.77 -20.85 -15.13
CA GLY A 417 -3.15 -21.36 -16.45
C GLY A 417 -4.40 -20.70 -17.05
N ALA A 418 -5.27 -20.13 -16.23
CA ALA A 418 -6.45 -19.39 -16.68
C ALA A 418 -6.11 -18.00 -17.27
N ASN A 419 -4.90 -17.51 -17.00
CA ASN A 419 -4.41 -16.20 -17.45
C ASN A 419 -5.37 -15.06 -17.10
N THR A 420 -5.93 -15.08 -15.87
CA THR A 420 -6.86 -14.06 -15.38
C THR A 420 -6.29 -13.30 -14.19
N ASP A 421 -6.36 -11.97 -14.23
CA ASP A 421 -5.91 -11.11 -13.13
C ASP A 421 -6.85 -11.18 -11.92
N ALA A 422 -8.09 -11.63 -12.09
CA ALA A 422 -9.01 -11.89 -10.99
C ALA A 422 -8.39 -12.83 -9.92
N ASN A 423 -7.55 -13.79 -10.35
CA ASN A 423 -6.82 -14.68 -9.44
C ASN A 423 -5.73 -14.00 -8.59
N ARG A 424 -5.35 -12.78 -8.91
CA ARG A 424 -4.39 -11.94 -8.14
C ARG A 424 -5.11 -11.05 -7.15
N ARG A 425 -6.40 -10.80 -7.38
CA ARG A 425 -7.29 -9.86 -6.70
C ARG A 425 -8.34 -10.56 -5.85
N LEU A 426 -8.00 -11.77 -5.33
CA LEU A 426 -8.89 -12.60 -4.52
C LEU A 426 -9.33 -11.86 -3.27
N LYS A 427 -10.51 -12.22 -2.77
CA LYS A 427 -11.07 -11.67 -1.54
C LYS A 427 -10.15 -11.82 -0.34
N MET A 428 -10.21 -10.88 0.57
CA MET A 428 -9.54 -10.96 1.86
C MET A 428 -10.14 -12.09 2.70
N GLU A 429 -9.31 -12.90 3.33
CA GLU A 429 -9.73 -14.02 4.16
C GLU A 429 -9.91 -13.57 5.62
N TRP A 430 -11.04 -12.88 5.91
CA TRP A 430 -11.30 -12.31 7.24
C TRP A 430 -11.55 -13.35 8.32
N GLY A 431 -12.38 -14.38 8.04
CA GLY A 431 -12.68 -15.46 9.00
C GLY A 431 -13.68 -15.08 10.10
N ASP A 432 -14.41 -13.98 9.94
CA ASP A 432 -15.34 -13.43 10.94
C ASP A 432 -16.79 -13.32 10.44
N GLY A 433 -17.08 -13.85 9.26
CA GLY A 433 -18.40 -13.81 8.65
C GLY A 433 -18.59 -12.71 7.62
N ASP A 434 -17.52 -11.99 7.24
CA ASP A 434 -17.53 -11.08 6.11
C ASP A 434 -17.97 -11.82 4.83
N THR A 435 -18.84 -11.18 4.06
CA THR A 435 -19.52 -11.79 2.91
C THR A 435 -18.87 -11.46 1.57
N VAL A 436 -17.75 -10.72 1.56
CA VAL A 436 -17.03 -10.40 0.32
C VAL A 436 -16.70 -11.66 -0.48
N ASP A 437 -16.94 -11.58 -1.80
CA ASP A 437 -16.67 -12.65 -2.74
C ASP A 437 -15.42 -12.40 -3.59
N ASP A 438 -14.96 -13.44 -4.28
CA ASP A 438 -13.91 -13.29 -5.28
C ASP A 438 -14.40 -12.46 -6.46
N PRO A 439 -13.53 -11.69 -7.09
CA PRO A 439 -13.89 -10.92 -8.27
C PRO A 439 -14.33 -11.84 -9.42
N GLU A 440 -15.21 -11.30 -10.25
CA GLU A 440 -15.69 -11.99 -11.44
C GLU A 440 -14.54 -12.53 -12.31
N GLY A 441 -14.64 -13.76 -12.75
CA GLY A 441 -13.62 -14.43 -13.57
C GLY A 441 -12.51 -15.10 -12.77
N SER A 442 -12.57 -15.09 -11.43
CA SER A 442 -11.64 -15.88 -10.60
C SER A 442 -11.86 -17.38 -10.80
N THR A 443 -10.75 -18.09 -10.89
CA THR A 443 -10.70 -19.56 -11.02
C THR A 443 -9.76 -20.19 -10.00
N TYR A 444 -9.26 -19.42 -9.04
CA TYR A 444 -8.28 -19.88 -8.06
C TYR A 444 -8.94 -20.81 -7.04
N ASN A 445 -8.47 -22.05 -6.95
CA ASN A 445 -9.05 -23.11 -6.13
C ASN A 445 -8.06 -23.77 -5.15
N SER A 446 -6.87 -23.20 -4.99
CA SER A 446 -5.86 -23.68 -4.04
C SER A 446 -6.01 -23.01 -2.69
N THR A 447 -5.30 -23.53 -1.66
CA THR A 447 -5.22 -22.88 -0.34
C THR A 447 -4.72 -21.45 -0.49
N ARG A 448 -5.47 -20.49 0.00
CA ARG A 448 -5.25 -19.04 -0.20
C ARG A 448 -4.32 -18.44 0.85
N ALA A 449 -4.56 -18.74 2.11
CA ALA A 449 -3.76 -18.26 3.23
C ALA A 449 -3.51 -19.41 4.21
N PRO A 450 -2.46 -19.34 5.03
CA PRO A 450 -2.21 -20.34 6.07
C PRO A 450 -3.28 -20.31 7.17
N ALA A 451 -3.83 -19.14 7.47
CA ALA A 451 -4.91 -18.88 8.42
C ALA A 451 -5.62 -17.58 8.03
N THR A 452 -6.84 -17.38 8.52
CA THR A 452 -7.62 -16.16 8.30
C THR A 452 -7.05 -14.98 9.09
N ALA A 453 -7.43 -13.75 8.74
CA ALA A 453 -7.03 -12.55 9.46
C ALA A 453 -7.39 -12.63 10.94
N ARG A 454 -8.62 -13.08 11.26
CA ARG A 454 -9.08 -13.27 12.64
C ARG A 454 -8.21 -14.26 13.42
N GLU A 455 -7.85 -15.38 12.83
CA GLU A 455 -6.98 -16.37 13.48
C GLU A 455 -5.58 -15.82 13.70
N GLN A 456 -5.04 -15.08 12.73
CA GLN A 456 -3.71 -14.48 12.82
C GLN A 456 -3.64 -13.32 13.83
N LEU A 457 -4.71 -12.55 14.00
CA LEU A 457 -4.81 -11.54 15.05
C LEU A 457 -4.71 -12.15 16.47
N ALA A 458 -5.21 -13.37 16.63
CA ALA A 458 -5.17 -14.08 17.90
C ALA A 458 -3.85 -14.84 18.15
N ASP A 459 -2.96 -14.89 17.15
CA ASP A 459 -1.69 -15.61 17.20
C ASP A 459 -0.50 -14.63 17.24
N GLY A 460 0.18 -14.56 18.37
CA GLY A 460 1.36 -13.72 18.58
C GLY A 460 2.56 -14.05 17.66
N ASP A 461 2.58 -15.25 17.03
CA ASP A 461 3.64 -15.70 16.11
C ASP A 461 3.21 -15.66 14.64
N SER A 462 2.01 -15.15 14.35
CA SER A 462 1.46 -15.07 13.00
C SER A 462 2.27 -14.15 12.08
N LEU A 463 2.04 -14.28 10.78
CA LEU A 463 2.64 -13.39 9.81
C LEU A 463 2.10 -11.95 9.98
N TYR A 464 0.80 -11.78 10.29
CA TYR A 464 0.20 -10.49 10.61
C TYR A 464 0.94 -9.80 11.77
N THR A 465 1.12 -10.49 12.89
CA THR A 465 1.84 -9.97 14.05
C THR A 465 3.29 -9.62 13.70
N TYR A 466 3.92 -10.38 12.81
CA TYR A 466 5.26 -10.09 12.32
C TYR A 466 5.33 -8.79 11.52
N TYR A 467 4.41 -8.57 10.56
CA TYR A 467 4.32 -7.33 9.79
C TYR A 467 4.05 -6.11 10.69
N LYS A 468 3.13 -6.27 11.65
CA LYS A 468 2.85 -5.25 12.67
C LYS A 468 4.13 -4.83 13.41
N LYS A 469 4.89 -5.80 13.93
CA LYS A 469 6.17 -5.53 14.61
C LYS A 469 7.16 -4.80 13.71
N LEU A 470 7.26 -5.16 12.43
CA LEU A 470 8.15 -4.48 11.49
C LEU A 470 7.77 -3.01 11.28
N ILE A 471 6.48 -2.72 11.12
CA ILE A 471 6.00 -1.35 10.95
C ILE A 471 6.29 -0.53 12.22
N MET A 472 6.05 -1.09 13.40
CA MET A 472 6.39 -0.46 14.68
C MET A 472 7.89 -0.18 14.80
N ILE A 473 8.77 -1.15 14.48
CA ILE A 473 10.23 -0.97 14.48
C ILE A 473 10.63 0.18 13.56
N ARG A 474 10.07 0.22 12.34
CA ARG A 474 10.31 1.30 11.39
C ARG A 474 9.91 2.67 11.95
N LYS A 475 8.70 2.79 12.52
CA LYS A 475 8.16 4.04 13.09
C LYS A 475 9.02 4.55 14.25
N ALA A 476 9.48 3.64 15.10
CA ALA A 476 10.32 3.98 16.25
C ALA A 476 11.77 4.32 15.88
N ASN A 477 12.22 4.01 14.66
CA ASN A 477 13.55 4.33 14.16
C ASN A 477 13.45 5.18 12.87
N PRO A 478 13.09 6.48 12.97
CA PRO A 478 12.83 7.34 11.81
C PRO A 478 14.02 7.45 10.84
N ALA A 479 15.24 7.25 11.32
CA ALA A 479 16.44 7.22 10.49
C ALA A 479 16.39 6.12 9.41
N ILE A 480 15.68 5.00 9.64
CA ILE A 480 15.55 3.92 8.66
C ILE A 480 14.99 4.44 7.33
N CYS A 481 13.93 5.27 7.41
CA CYS A 481 13.22 5.71 6.21
C CYS A 481 13.67 7.08 5.69
N ARG A 482 14.18 7.97 6.55
CA ARG A 482 14.50 9.38 6.25
C ARG A 482 16.00 9.66 6.19
N GLY A 483 16.80 8.75 6.74
CA GLY A 483 18.23 8.99 6.96
C GLY A 483 19.07 8.97 5.68
N GLU A 484 20.21 9.64 5.75
CA GLU A 484 21.27 9.51 4.75
C GLU A 484 21.76 8.06 4.76
N TYR A 485 21.49 7.34 3.66
CA TYR A 485 21.68 5.91 3.53
C TYR A 485 23.11 5.58 3.06
N THR A 486 23.78 4.66 3.74
CA THR A 486 25.09 4.13 3.33
C THR A 486 25.08 2.60 3.45
N ALA A 487 25.22 1.91 2.32
CA ALA A 487 25.26 0.46 2.30
C ALA A 487 26.49 -0.09 3.03
N LEU A 488 26.27 -1.15 3.80
CA LEU A 488 27.31 -1.93 4.48
C LEU A 488 27.47 -3.28 3.78
N ALA A 489 28.71 -3.61 3.41
CA ALA A 489 29.04 -4.85 2.71
C ALA A 489 29.94 -5.74 3.56
N PHE A 490 29.51 -6.97 3.81
CA PHE A 490 30.27 -8.01 4.51
C PHE A 490 30.68 -9.09 3.51
N HIS A 491 31.74 -8.81 2.75
CA HIS A 491 32.18 -9.63 1.63
C HIS A 491 32.38 -11.11 2.01
N GLY A 492 31.90 -12.00 1.15
CA GLY A 492 32.01 -13.45 1.36
C GLY A 492 31.00 -14.02 2.33
N THR A 493 30.05 -13.22 2.83
CA THR A 493 28.96 -13.65 3.72
C THR A 493 27.60 -13.35 3.10
N LYS A 494 26.55 -13.85 3.75
CA LYS A 494 25.14 -13.50 3.46
C LYS A 494 24.58 -12.48 4.46
N LEU A 495 25.45 -11.79 5.15
CA LEU A 495 25.13 -10.63 5.97
C LEU A 495 25.36 -9.38 5.14
N GLY A 496 24.48 -8.44 5.25
CA GLY A 496 24.59 -7.11 4.66
C GLY A 496 23.56 -6.18 5.28
N GLY A 497 23.64 -4.90 4.94
CA GLY A 497 22.75 -3.91 5.49
C GLY A 497 23.15 -2.50 5.09
N PHE A 498 22.81 -1.56 5.94
CA PHE A 498 23.14 -0.15 5.74
C PHE A 498 23.18 0.60 7.07
N THR A 499 23.83 1.74 7.07
CA THR A 499 23.65 2.77 8.11
C THR A 499 22.75 3.87 7.56
N ALA A 500 22.00 4.50 8.45
CA ALA A 500 21.19 5.66 8.12
C ALA A 500 21.28 6.69 9.23
N THR A 501 21.50 7.96 8.86
CA THR A 501 21.63 9.08 9.82
C THR A 501 20.54 10.12 9.56
N TYR A 502 19.75 10.43 10.57
CA TYR A 502 18.68 11.41 10.52
C TYR A 502 18.64 12.21 11.83
N GLU A 503 18.64 13.56 11.73
CA GLU A 503 18.60 14.48 12.89
C GLU A 503 19.65 14.16 13.98
N GLY A 504 20.81 13.67 13.55
CA GLY A 504 21.92 13.33 14.44
C GLY A 504 21.88 11.93 15.05
N ALA A 505 20.79 11.21 14.86
CA ALA A 505 20.68 9.80 15.25
C ALA A 505 21.13 8.89 14.10
N THR A 506 21.99 7.92 14.39
CA THR A 506 22.46 6.93 13.42
C THR A 506 22.01 5.53 13.85
N VAL A 507 21.40 4.81 12.90
CA VAL A 507 21.09 3.39 13.06
C VAL A 507 21.85 2.55 12.03
N ALA A 508 22.11 1.27 12.35
CA ALA A 508 22.44 0.28 11.34
C ALA A 508 21.32 -0.76 11.25
N VAL A 509 20.91 -1.06 10.03
CA VAL A 509 19.99 -2.16 9.75
C VAL A 509 20.76 -3.27 9.07
N LEU A 510 20.77 -4.46 9.65
CA LEU A 510 21.53 -5.60 9.19
C LEU A 510 20.61 -6.81 8.98
N HIS A 511 20.82 -7.56 7.90
CA HIS A 511 20.05 -8.73 7.55
C HIS A 511 20.97 -9.93 7.34
N ASN A 512 20.73 -11.02 8.07
CA ASN A 512 21.37 -12.32 7.83
C ASN A 512 20.39 -13.25 7.11
N THR A 513 20.59 -13.46 5.83
CA THR A 513 19.75 -14.35 5.01
C THR A 513 20.29 -15.78 4.94
N SER A 514 21.37 -16.10 5.69
CA SER A 514 21.94 -17.46 5.72
C SER A 514 21.17 -18.41 6.62
N GLY A 515 21.47 -19.70 6.52
CA GLY A 515 20.94 -20.73 7.41
C GLY A 515 21.73 -20.93 8.71
N SER A 516 22.63 -20.02 9.07
CA SER A 516 23.46 -20.09 10.29
C SER A 516 23.73 -18.70 10.84
N ALA A 517 24.10 -18.62 12.12
CA ALA A 517 24.54 -17.38 12.74
C ALA A 517 25.81 -16.86 12.07
N ILE A 518 25.92 -15.53 11.96
CA ILE A 518 27.11 -14.83 11.46
C ILE A 518 27.58 -13.85 12.52
N THR A 519 28.89 -13.89 12.81
CA THR A 519 29.57 -12.97 13.75
C THR A 519 30.47 -12.06 12.97
N VAL A 520 30.38 -10.75 13.21
CA VAL A 520 31.22 -9.71 12.57
C VAL A 520 31.66 -8.66 13.59
N ASP A 521 32.82 -8.07 13.37
CA ASP A 521 33.23 -6.86 14.07
C ASP A 521 32.78 -5.64 13.27
N LEU A 522 31.89 -4.85 13.83
CA LEU A 522 31.33 -3.66 13.19
C LEU A 522 32.33 -2.50 13.10
N SER A 523 33.37 -2.47 13.93
CA SER A 523 34.42 -1.43 13.90
C SER A 523 35.14 -1.38 12.56
N ASP A 524 35.24 -2.52 11.86
CA ASP A 524 35.95 -2.64 10.60
C ASP A 524 35.19 -2.04 9.40
N VAL A 525 33.89 -1.82 9.52
CA VAL A 525 33.01 -1.51 8.36
C VAL A 525 32.18 -0.25 8.51
N THR A 526 31.87 0.20 9.73
CA THR A 526 30.90 1.30 9.93
C THR A 526 31.57 2.64 10.25
N GLY A 527 32.73 2.65 10.86
CA GLY A 527 33.35 3.87 11.43
C GLY A 527 32.49 4.52 12.54
N VAL A 528 31.38 3.88 12.94
CA VAL A 528 30.44 4.31 13.98
C VAL A 528 30.38 3.24 15.06
N SER A 529 30.36 3.64 16.32
CA SER A 529 30.22 2.70 17.44
C SER A 529 28.75 2.54 17.79
N PHE A 530 28.20 1.37 17.54
CA PHE A 530 26.88 0.98 18.01
C PHE A 530 26.98 0.40 19.41
N THR A 531 26.09 0.81 20.31
CA THR A 531 26.14 0.46 21.73
C THR A 531 24.93 -0.37 22.17
N GLN A 532 23.91 -0.47 21.34
CA GLN A 532 22.68 -1.20 21.68
C GLN A 532 22.03 -1.82 20.44
N ILE A 533 21.19 -2.83 20.69
CA ILE A 533 20.27 -3.40 19.73
C ILE A 533 18.91 -2.77 19.99
N ASN A 534 18.45 -1.91 19.06
CA ASN A 534 17.11 -1.33 19.14
C ASN A 534 16.03 -2.37 18.86
N ALA A 535 16.30 -3.29 17.92
CA ALA A 535 15.38 -4.38 17.58
C ALA A 535 16.13 -5.55 16.96
N ALA A 536 15.64 -6.77 17.17
CA ALA A 536 15.98 -7.94 16.38
C ALA A 536 14.70 -8.70 16.01
N ILE A 537 14.56 -9.10 14.74
CA ILE A 537 13.34 -9.74 14.24
C ILE A 537 13.68 -10.78 13.17
N GLY A 538 13.12 -11.98 13.31
CA GLY A 538 13.38 -13.09 12.40
C GLY A 538 13.18 -14.45 13.03
N ALA A 539 13.99 -15.43 12.62
CA ALA A 539 13.95 -16.79 13.14
C ALA A 539 14.80 -16.99 14.41
N GLY A 540 15.64 -16.01 14.75
CA GLY A 540 16.55 -16.07 15.89
C GLY A 540 16.75 -14.69 16.53
N THR A 541 17.90 -14.52 17.18
CA THR A 541 18.26 -13.36 18.00
C THR A 541 19.45 -12.60 17.43
N ALA A 542 19.76 -11.48 18.05
CA ALA A 542 21.01 -10.74 17.87
C ALA A 542 21.68 -10.52 19.22
N THR A 543 23.00 -10.55 19.26
CA THR A 543 23.79 -10.17 20.42
C THR A 543 24.90 -9.21 20.01
N LEU A 544 25.15 -8.20 20.84
CA LEU A 544 26.19 -7.21 20.62
C LEU A 544 27.12 -7.20 21.85
N ASP A 545 28.38 -7.60 21.66
CA ASP A 545 29.40 -7.56 22.69
C ASP A 545 30.51 -6.58 22.25
N GLY A 546 30.50 -5.40 22.84
CA GLY A 546 31.33 -4.28 22.36
C GLY A 546 31.00 -3.94 20.91
N THR A 547 31.96 -4.19 20.00
CA THR A 547 31.76 -3.97 18.55
C THR A 547 31.40 -5.24 17.79
N VAL A 548 31.33 -6.38 18.48
CA VAL A 548 31.10 -7.69 17.85
C VAL A 548 29.62 -8.03 17.85
N LEU A 549 29.01 -8.02 16.67
CA LEU A 549 27.64 -8.46 16.46
C LEU A 549 27.60 -9.95 16.08
N THR A 550 26.80 -10.72 16.78
CA THR A 550 26.35 -12.04 16.30
C THR A 550 24.88 -11.96 15.95
N LEU A 551 24.53 -12.28 14.70
CA LEU A 551 23.17 -12.27 14.18
C LEU A 551 22.79 -13.67 13.72
N ASP A 552 21.75 -14.23 14.34
CA ASP A 552 21.27 -15.58 14.03
C ASP A 552 20.77 -15.70 12.58
N SER A 553 20.55 -16.94 12.13
CA SER A 553 20.04 -17.23 10.78
C SER A 553 18.69 -16.58 10.53
N GLN A 554 18.44 -16.13 9.30
CA GLN A 554 17.14 -15.56 8.87
C GLN A 554 16.62 -14.47 9.82
N THR A 555 17.51 -13.61 10.32
CA THR A 555 17.21 -12.57 11.32
C THR A 555 17.74 -11.23 10.83
N SER A 556 17.01 -10.17 11.17
CA SER A 556 17.42 -8.78 10.95
C SER A 556 17.56 -8.06 12.28
N ALA A 557 18.52 -7.13 12.37
CA ALA A 557 18.73 -6.30 13.54
C ALA A 557 18.77 -4.82 13.17
N VAL A 558 18.25 -4.00 14.08
CA VAL A 558 18.41 -2.54 14.08
C VAL A 558 19.28 -2.19 15.27
N LEU A 559 20.43 -1.57 15.00
CA LEU A 559 21.38 -1.15 16.02
C LEU A 559 21.32 0.37 16.18
N GLY A 560 21.51 0.86 17.39
CA GLY A 560 21.57 2.28 17.73
C GLY A 560 22.88 2.70 18.35
N CYS A 561 23.18 3.99 18.21
CA CYS A 561 24.21 4.66 19.01
C CYS A 561 23.54 5.17 20.28
N GLY A 562 24.00 4.76 21.45
CA GLY A 562 23.49 5.24 22.73
C GLY A 562 23.78 6.72 22.99
#